data_6d5bb44e8b8c98c219574791a8ae8920
#
_entry.id   6d5bb44e8b8c98c219574791a8ae8920
#
_cell.length_a   1.000
_cell.length_b   1.000
_cell.length_c   1.000
_cell.angle_alpha   90.00
_cell.angle_beta   90.00
_cell.angle_gamma   90.00
#
_symmetry.space_group_name_H-M   'P 1'
#
loop_
_entity.id
_entity.type
_entity.pdbx_description
1 polymer ?
#
loop_
_entity_poly.entity_id
_entity_poly.type
_entity_poly.pdbx_seq_one_letter_code
_entity_poly.pdbx_strand_id
1 'polypeptide(L)'
;MSLDQANPNRVVLRTLPAILACFRAHPKALRELRATREAAKALQEVAAWMGAQGLPATVVGSKEVRELAEADAPAAAVTARPVLGLAKLSDFAEWREAGDTVVIADGFDDPSDLASVVRAMAAFGSRRLLLAGSSERLAFEPELWDGARGALEAVRLIRAPALGGLLKLIEPTSVVIGFSPKLGRSLAEAAPIRAPGRGNVVLLSPQGVDADLQPKVEHLIRLPAGKGDHALTAGDSAALILHWLSASGPAKPKEGTGFLARKRARKA
;
A
#
# COMPACT_ATOMS: atom_id res chain seq x y z
N MET A 1 2.34 -27.82 -5.75
CA MET A 1 1.00 -27.37 -6.13
C MET A 1 1.14 -26.39 -7.28
N SER A 2 0.47 -26.65 -8.39
CA SER A 2 0.66 -25.94 -9.67
C SER A 2 0.19 -24.49 -9.55
N LEU A 3 0.99 -23.53 -10.05
CA LEU A 3 0.73 -22.09 -10.11
C LEU A 3 -0.48 -21.70 -10.99
N ASP A 4 -1.20 -22.68 -11.53
CA ASP A 4 -2.24 -22.51 -12.56
C ASP A 4 -3.65 -22.24 -12.01
N GLN A 5 -3.85 -22.06 -10.71
CA GLN A 5 -5.20 -21.85 -10.14
C GLN A 5 -5.34 -20.66 -9.18
N ALA A 6 -4.41 -19.74 -9.13
CA ALA A 6 -4.65 -18.50 -8.41
C ALA A 6 -5.69 -17.66 -9.18
N ASN A 7 -6.94 -17.71 -8.75
CA ASN A 7 -7.94 -16.78 -9.26
C ASN A 7 -7.45 -15.35 -8.96
N PRO A 8 -7.08 -14.53 -9.96
CA PRO A 8 -6.48 -13.21 -9.77
C PRO A 8 -7.39 -12.22 -9.02
N ASN A 9 -8.62 -12.65 -8.76
CA ASN A 9 -9.61 -11.87 -8.05
C ASN A 9 -9.95 -12.44 -6.66
N ARG A 10 -9.23 -13.48 -6.19
CA ARG A 10 -9.52 -14.12 -4.91
C ARG A 10 -8.36 -13.97 -3.94
N VAL A 11 -8.64 -13.41 -2.76
CA VAL A 11 -7.70 -13.37 -1.63
C VAL A 11 -8.41 -13.88 -0.39
N VAL A 12 -7.69 -14.61 0.44
CA VAL A 12 -8.14 -15.02 1.77
C VAL A 12 -7.49 -14.11 2.81
N LEU A 13 -8.33 -13.33 3.51
CA LEU A 13 -7.92 -12.49 4.63
C LEU A 13 -7.96 -13.33 5.91
N ARG A 14 -6.87 -13.35 6.68
CA ARG A 14 -6.67 -14.24 7.83
C ARG A 14 -6.59 -13.50 9.17
N THR A 15 -6.57 -12.17 9.14
CA THR A 15 -6.47 -11.35 10.36
C THR A 15 -7.70 -10.49 10.57
N LEU A 16 -8.09 -10.29 11.83
CA LEU A 16 -9.24 -9.44 12.17
C LEU A 16 -9.11 -8.02 11.59
N PRO A 17 -7.93 -7.33 11.68
CA PRO A 17 -7.77 -6.00 11.09
C PRO A 17 -8.02 -5.98 9.58
N ALA A 18 -7.52 -6.98 8.84
CA ALA A 18 -7.71 -7.05 7.39
C ALA A 18 -9.19 -7.29 7.02
N ILE A 19 -9.87 -8.21 7.71
CA ILE A 19 -11.28 -8.51 7.49
C ILE A 19 -12.16 -7.28 7.78
N LEU A 20 -11.94 -6.62 8.91
CA LEU A 20 -12.69 -5.42 9.29
C LEU A 20 -12.43 -4.25 8.36
N ALA A 21 -11.19 -4.05 7.91
CA ALA A 21 -10.85 -3.02 6.95
C ALA A 21 -11.53 -3.28 5.59
N CYS A 22 -11.47 -4.51 5.09
CA CYS A 22 -12.16 -4.91 3.87
C CYS A 22 -13.68 -4.70 3.98
N PHE A 23 -14.29 -5.09 5.10
CA PHE A 23 -15.70 -4.87 5.33
C PHE A 23 -16.09 -3.38 5.26
N ARG A 24 -15.29 -2.51 5.87
CA ARG A 24 -15.55 -1.06 5.87
C ARG A 24 -15.39 -0.41 4.49
N ALA A 25 -14.35 -0.83 3.75
CA ALA A 25 -14.02 -0.22 2.45
C ALA A 25 -14.76 -0.88 1.28
N HIS A 26 -14.88 -2.21 1.30
CA HIS A 26 -15.38 -3.02 0.18
C HIS A 26 -16.27 -4.18 0.65
N PRO A 27 -17.38 -3.94 1.39
CA PRO A 27 -18.20 -5.03 1.92
C PRO A 27 -18.68 -5.99 0.83
N LYS A 28 -19.02 -5.47 -0.34
CA LYS A 28 -19.46 -6.27 -1.50
C LYS A 28 -18.39 -7.21 -2.08
N ALA A 29 -17.13 -7.09 -1.66
CA ALA A 29 -16.09 -8.02 -2.06
C ALA A 29 -16.11 -9.31 -1.24
N LEU A 30 -16.65 -9.31 -0.04
CA LEU A 30 -16.73 -10.48 0.82
C LEU A 30 -17.62 -11.58 0.21
N ARG A 31 -17.19 -12.83 0.31
CA ARG A 31 -17.89 -14.00 -0.23
C ARG A 31 -18.18 -15.08 0.81
N GLU A 32 -17.24 -15.31 1.73
CA GLU A 32 -17.34 -16.32 2.77
C GLU A 32 -16.60 -15.82 4.01
N LEU A 33 -17.11 -16.14 5.20
CA LEU A 33 -16.47 -15.88 6.48
C LEU A 33 -16.56 -17.14 7.35
N ARG A 34 -15.42 -17.61 7.86
CA ARG A 34 -15.34 -18.57 8.96
C ARG A 34 -14.60 -17.93 10.12
N ALA A 35 -15.12 -18.08 11.33
CA ALA A 35 -14.52 -17.50 12.51
C ALA A 35 -14.60 -18.46 13.69
N THR A 36 -13.57 -18.50 14.53
CA THR A 36 -13.66 -19.15 15.83
C THR A 36 -14.65 -18.42 16.73
N ARG A 37 -15.13 -19.07 17.78
CA ARG A 37 -16.06 -18.48 18.75
C ARG A 37 -15.52 -17.18 19.35
N GLU A 38 -14.20 -17.09 19.59
CA GLU A 38 -13.54 -15.92 20.14
C GLU A 38 -13.53 -14.76 19.13
N ALA A 39 -13.17 -15.04 17.87
CA ALA A 39 -13.13 -14.05 16.80
C ALA A 39 -14.52 -13.58 16.37
N ALA A 40 -15.53 -14.44 16.46
CA ALA A 40 -16.90 -14.13 16.05
C ALA A 40 -17.49 -12.90 16.77
N LYS A 41 -17.10 -12.68 18.03
CA LYS A 41 -17.53 -11.49 18.78
C LYS A 41 -17.05 -10.19 18.12
N ALA A 42 -15.80 -10.16 17.66
CA ALA A 42 -15.24 -8.97 16.97
C ALA A 42 -15.76 -8.81 15.54
N LEU A 43 -16.29 -9.89 14.94
CA LEU A 43 -16.79 -9.93 13.56
C LEU A 43 -18.32 -9.96 13.49
N GLN A 44 -19.03 -9.68 14.58
CA GLN A 44 -20.49 -9.78 14.66
C GLN A 44 -21.18 -8.91 13.60
N GLU A 45 -20.72 -7.69 13.40
CA GLU A 45 -21.27 -6.76 12.40
C GLU A 45 -21.05 -7.29 10.97
N VAL A 46 -19.86 -7.83 10.68
CA VAL A 46 -19.53 -8.44 9.39
C VAL A 46 -20.45 -9.64 9.12
N ALA A 47 -20.59 -10.53 10.10
CA ALA A 47 -21.42 -11.72 9.98
C ALA A 47 -22.90 -11.36 9.78
N ALA A 48 -23.41 -10.39 10.53
CA ALA A 48 -24.78 -9.90 10.38
C ALA A 48 -25.04 -9.33 9.00
N TRP A 49 -24.13 -8.49 8.49
CA TRP A 49 -24.23 -7.93 7.15
C TRP A 49 -24.18 -9.02 6.08
N MET A 50 -23.24 -9.98 6.18
CA MET A 50 -23.14 -11.09 5.23
C MET A 50 -24.39 -11.96 5.24
N GLY A 51 -24.96 -12.26 6.41
CA GLY A 51 -26.22 -13.00 6.55
C GLY A 51 -27.39 -12.27 5.86
N ALA A 52 -27.48 -10.96 6.01
CA ALA A 52 -28.48 -10.14 5.32
C ALA A 52 -28.31 -10.14 3.78
N GLN A 53 -27.12 -10.43 3.28
CA GLN A 53 -26.84 -10.58 1.84
C GLN A 53 -26.97 -12.04 1.36
N GLY A 54 -27.34 -12.99 2.23
CA GLY A 54 -27.37 -14.42 1.91
C GLY A 54 -25.99 -15.06 1.70
N LEU A 55 -24.92 -14.42 2.21
CA LEU A 55 -23.56 -14.92 2.11
C LEU A 55 -23.20 -15.79 3.34
N PRO A 56 -22.41 -16.86 3.16
CA PRO A 56 -22.03 -17.73 4.27
C PRO A 56 -21.11 -17.02 5.26
N ALA A 57 -21.57 -16.95 6.51
CA ALA A 57 -20.80 -16.48 7.65
C ALA A 57 -21.03 -17.42 8.82
N THR A 58 -20.04 -18.23 9.17
CA THR A 58 -20.18 -19.33 10.11
C THR A 58 -19.19 -19.26 11.27
N VAL A 59 -19.67 -19.61 12.46
CA VAL A 59 -18.81 -19.85 13.62
C VAL A 59 -18.46 -21.33 13.63
N VAL A 60 -17.19 -21.63 13.56
CA VAL A 60 -16.67 -23.00 13.40
C VAL A 60 -15.49 -23.24 14.35
N GLY A 61 -14.98 -24.46 14.39
CA GLY A 61 -13.77 -24.78 15.14
C GLY A 61 -12.49 -24.26 14.43
N SER A 62 -11.38 -24.25 15.16
CA SER A 62 -10.09 -23.79 14.61
C SER A 62 -9.63 -24.62 13.41
N LYS A 63 -10.03 -25.89 13.31
CA LYS A 63 -9.68 -26.75 12.18
C LYS A 63 -10.31 -26.25 10.88
N GLU A 64 -11.59 -25.95 10.89
CA GLU A 64 -12.33 -25.49 9.70
C GLU A 64 -11.90 -24.08 9.29
N VAL A 65 -11.47 -23.24 10.25
CA VAL A 65 -10.85 -21.94 9.93
C VAL A 65 -9.52 -22.16 9.24
N ARG A 66 -8.67 -23.06 9.77
CA ARG A 66 -7.36 -23.39 9.19
C ARG A 66 -7.49 -23.96 7.79
N GLU A 67 -8.49 -24.79 7.52
CA GLU A 67 -8.74 -25.32 6.18
C GLU A 67 -9.00 -24.22 5.14
N LEU A 68 -9.71 -23.16 5.51
CA LEU A 68 -9.99 -22.03 4.63
C LEU A 68 -8.79 -21.06 4.55
N ALA A 69 -8.13 -20.82 5.67
CA ALA A 69 -7.00 -19.90 5.79
C ALA A 69 -5.69 -20.46 5.23
N GLU A 70 -5.58 -21.79 5.13
CA GLU A 70 -4.33 -22.52 4.86
C GLU A 70 -3.22 -22.20 5.89
N ALA A 71 -3.61 -21.70 7.06
CA ALA A 71 -2.74 -21.27 8.15
C ALA A 71 -3.49 -21.22 9.47
N ASP A 72 -2.76 -21.15 10.59
CA ASP A 72 -3.36 -20.88 11.89
C ASP A 72 -3.87 -19.44 11.96
N ALA A 73 -5.17 -19.29 12.04
CA ALA A 73 -5.84 -18.00 12.08
C ALA A 73 -7.10 -18.05 12.95
N PRO A 74 -7.47 -16.94 13.61
CA PRO A 74 -8.70 -16.87 14.41
C PRO A 74 -9.94 -16.74 13.53
N ALA A 75 -9.79 -16.27 12.30
CA ALA A 75 -10.84 -16.13 11.30
C ALA A 75 -10.24 -16.15 9.89
N ALA A 76 -11.06 -16.50 8.90
CA ALA A 76 -10.71 -16.42 7.49
C ALA A 76 -11.91 -15.86 6.71
N ALA A 77 -11.66 -14.88 5.85
CA ALA A 77 -12.65 -14.31 4.93
C ALA A 77 -12.15 -14.37 3.49
N VAL A 78 -12.96 -14.95 2.61
CA VAL A 78 -12.71 -14.96 1.17
C VAL A 78 -13.22 -13.68 0.55
N THR A 79 -12.39 -13.03 -0.25
CA THR A 79 -12.80 -11.88 -1.05
C THR A 79 -12.78 -12.21 -2.54
N ALA A 80 -13.62 -11.51 -3.31
CA ALA A 80 -13.63 -11.60 -4.77
C ALA A 80 -13.60 -10.17 -5.32
N ARG A 81 -12.39 -9.68 -5.59
CA ARG A 81 -12.13 -8.39 -6.25
C ARG A 81 -10.79 -8.44 -6.97
N PRO A 82 -10.60 -7.60 -8.01
CA PRO A 82 -9.29 -7.49 -8.64
C PRO A 82 -8.23 -7.10 -7.60
N VAL A 83 -7.21 -7.94 -7.46
CA VAL A 83 -6.09 -7.71 -6.53
C VAL A 83 -5.11 -6.71 -7.13
N LEU A 84 -4.83 -6.86 -8.43
CA LEU A 84 -3.80 -6.11 -9.12
C LEU A 84 -4.41 -5.38 -10.32
N GLY A 85 -4.34 -4.05 -10.31
CA GLY A 85 -4.74 -3.21 -11.43
C GLY A 85 -3.64 -3.10 -12.49
N LEU A 86 -3.98 -2.62 -13.67
CA LEU A 86 -3.02 -2.23 -14.70
C LEU A 86 -2.87 -0.71 -14.70
N ALA A 87 -1.64 -0.20 -14.80
CA ALA A 87 -1.36 1.21 -14.98
C ALA A 87 -1.37 1.57 -16.47
N LYS A 88 -2.00 2.70 -16.79
CA LYS A 88 -1.90 3.36 -18.10
C LYS A 88 -1.09 4.64 -17.93
N LEU A 89 -0.44 5.10 -18.99
CA LEU A 89 0.32 6.34 -18.95
C LEU A 89 -0.56 7.55 -18.59
N SER A 90 -1.81 7.57 -19.06
CA SER A 90 -2.81 8.60 -18.69
C SER A 90 -3.04 8.70 -17.18
N ASP A 91 -2.94 7.58 -16.47
CA ASP A 91 -3.21 7.53 -15.03
C ASP A 91 -2.18 8.37 -14.23
N PHE A 92 -0.94 8.46 -14.72
CA PHE A 92 0.10 9.29 -14.08
C PHE A 92 -0.23 10.79 -14.14
N ALA A 93 -0.89 11.25 -15.21
CA ALA A 93 -1.34 12.63 -15.31
C ALA A 93 -2.40 12.95 -14.24
N GLU A 94 -3.39 12.06 -14.08
CA GLU A 94 -4.43 12.19 -13.05
C GLU A 94 -3.85 12.16 -11.64
N TRP A 95 -2.89 11.26 -11.38
CA TRP A 95 -2.26 11.13 -10.06
C TRP A 95 -1.45 12.36 -9.70
N ARG A 96 -0.75 12.94 -10.68
CA ARG A 96 -0.03 14.21 -10.52
C ARG A 96 -0.99 15.34 -10.16
N GLU A 97 -2.10 15.48 -10.88
CA GLU A 97 -3.11 16.52 -10.63
C GLU A 97 -3.76 16.36 -9.26
N ALA A 98 -3.94 15.12 -8.80
CA ALA A 98 -4.39 14.83 -7.45
C ALA A 98 -3.33 15.10 -6.37
N GLY A 99 -2.09 15.42 -6.75
CA GLY A 99 -0.97 15.63 -5.81
C GLY A 99 -0.50 14.34 -5.12
N ASP A 100 -0.84 13.18 -5.69
CA ASP A 100 -0.48 11.89 -5.11
C ASP A 100 1.01 11.58 -5.32
N THR A 101 1.63 11.05 -4.28
CA THR A 101 2.93 10.38 -4.39
C THR A 101 2.70 8.93 -4.81
N VAL A 102 3.30 8.54 -5.93
CA VAL A 102 3.29 7.16 -6.42
C VAL A 102 4.53 6.44 -5.89
N VAL A 103 4.35 5.24 -5.36
CA VAL A 103 5.47 4.39 -4.95
C VAL A 103 5.61 3.24 -5.94
N ILE A 104 6.83 2.95 -6.34
CA ILE A 104 7.19 1.79 -7.15
C ILE A 104 8.05 0.88 -6.27
N ALA A 105 7.59 -0.35 -6.07
CA ALA A 105 8.34 -1.41 -5.40
C ALA A 105 8.95 -2.32 -6.45
N ASP A 106 10.26 -2.43 -6.45
CA ASP A 106 11.03 -3.23 -7.40
C ASP A 106 11.94 -4.22 -6.68
N GLY A 107 11.91 -5.49 -7.11
CA GLY A 107 12.79 -6.52 -6.58
C GLY A 107 12.47 -6.98 -5.15
N PHE A 108 11.26 -6.76 -4.65
CA PHE A 108 10.84 -7.32 -3.36
C PHE A 108 10.52 -8.81 -3.51
N ASP A 109 11.03 -9.59 -2.56
CA ASP A 109 10.80 -11.03 -2.47
C ASP A 109 10.12 -11.44 -1.17
N ASP A 110 10.19 -10.61 -0.12
CA ASP A 110 9.54 -10.82 1.16
C ASP A 110 8.22 -10.03 1.26
N PRO A 111 7.08 -10.72 1.43
CA PRO A 111 5.79 -10.07 1.62
C PRO A 111 5.70 -9.21 2.88
N SER A 112 6.48 -9.52 3.93
CA SER A 112 6.50 -8.74 5.18
C SER A 112 7.14 -7.36 4.98
N ASP A 113 8.21 -7.29 4.19
CA ASP A 113 8.85 -6.02 3.84
C ASP A 113 7.92 -5.15 3.02
N LEU A 114 7.26 -5.73 2.02
CA LEU A 114 6.28 -5.02 1.19
C LEU A 114 5.06 -4.57 2.02
N ALA A 115 4.61 -5.39 2.99
CA ALA A 115 3.54 -5.02 3.91
C ALA A 115 3.89 -3.79 4.75
N SER A 116 5.17 -3.67 5.17
CA SER A 116 5.65 -2.49 5.92
C SER A 116 5.62 -1.23 5.04
N VAL A 117 6.01 -1.34 3.77
CA VAL A 117 5.89 -0.25 2.79
C VAL A 117 4.43 0.17 2.63
N VAL A 118 3.51 -0.77 2.47
CA VAL A 118 2.06 -0.49 2.36
C VAL A 118 1.52 0.23 3.59
N ARG A 119 1.93 -0.16 4.80
CA ARG A 119 1.54 0.54 6.04
C ARG A 119 2.06 1.97 6.07
N ALA A 120 3.33 2.19 5.70
CA ALA A 120 3.90 3.52 5.59
C ALA A 120 3.15 4.39 4.58
N MET A 121 2.84 3.84 3.40
CA MET A 121 2.06 4.53 2.38
C MET A 121 0.69 4.96 2.89
N ALA A 122 -0.05 4.06 3.52
CA ALA A 122 -1.36 4.37 4.08
C ALA A 122 -1.29 5.47 5.16
N ALA A 123 -0.26 5.43 6.03
CA ALA A 123 -0.04 6.43 7.08
C ALA A 123 0.23 7.83 6.52
N PHE A 124 0.96 7.93 5.40
CA PHE A 124 1.32 9.21 4.76
C PHE A 124 0.40 9.59 3.59
N GLY A 125 -0.68 8.85 3.36
CA GLY A 125 -1.70 9.17 2.36
C GLY A 125 -1.29 8.87 0.92
N SER A 126 -0.20 8.12 0.67
CA SER A 126 0.13 7.57 -0.64
C SER A 126 -0.80 6.39 -0.95
N ARG A 127 -1.46 6.42 -2.11
CA ARG A 127 -2.54 5.46 -2.41
C ARG A 127 -2.22 4.50 -3.55
N ARG A 128 -1.08 4.65 -4.22
CA ARG A 128 -0.76 3.90 -5.44
C ARG A 128 0.61 3.26 -5.31
N LEU A 129 0.61 1.93 -5.28
CA LEU A 129 1.80 1.11 -5.24
C LEU A 129 1.91 0.32 -6.55
N LEU A 130 2.92 0.65 -7.34
CA LEU A 130 3.28 -0.09 -8.52
C LEU A 130 4.24 -1.20 -8.14
N LEU A 131 3.92 -2.42 -8.54
CA LEU A 131 4.75 -3.61 -8.32
C LEU A 131 5.47 -3.93 -9.61
N ALA A 132 6.80 -3.95 -9.56
CA ALA A 132 7.66 -4.26 -10.69
C ALA A 132 8.44 -5.57 -10.46
N GLY A 133 8.75 -6.26 -11.54
CA GLY A 133 9.56 -7.49 -11.49
C GLY A 133 8.98 -8.58 -10.59
N SER A 134 9.82 -9.16 -9.72
CA SER A 134 9.43 -10.20 -8.78
C SER A 134 8.39 -9.76 -7.76
N SER A 135 8.28 -8.45 -7.49
CA SER A 135 7.32 -7.91 -6.52
C SER A 135 5.86 -8.15 -6.91
N GLU A 136 5.55 -8.37 -8.19
CA GLU A 136 4.17 -8.57 -8.67
C GLU A 136 3.50 -9.79 -8.04
N ARG A 137 4.23 -10.88 -7.87
CA ARG A 137 3.70 -12.12 -7.28
C ARG A 137 3.22 -11.91 -5.85
N LEU A 138 3.86 -11.00 -5.11
CA LEU A 138 3.55 -10.73 -3.71
C LEU A 138 2.12 -10.17 -3.52
N ALA A 139 1.51 -9.59 -4.54
CA ALA A 139 0.13 -9.12 -4.48
C ALA A 139 -0.87 -10.23 -4.11
N PHE A 140 -0.53 -11.48 -4.42
CA PHE A 140 -1.37 -12.65 -4.20
C PHE A 140 -1.00 -13.44 -2.95
N GLU A 141 0.10 -13.07 -2.27
CA GLU A 141 0.56 -13.75 -1.07
C GLU A 141 -0.27 -13.33 0.15
N PRO A 142 -0.90 -14.27 0.87
CA PRO A 142 -1.69 -13.95 2.06
C PRO A 142 -0.89 -13.20 3.14
N GLU A 143 0.41 -13.45 3.23
CA GLU A 143 1.34 -12.82 4.18
C GLU A 143 1.41 -11.30 3.97
N LEU A 144 1.31 -10.81 2.73
CA LEU A 144 1.23 -9.38 2.43
C LEU A 144 -0.03 -8.77 3.05
N TRP A 145 -1.17 -9.44 2.88
CA TRP A 145 -2.46 -8.96 3.38
C TRP A 145 -2.52 -8.96 4.90
N ASP A 146 -1.97 -10.00 5.51
CA ASP A 146 -1.88 -10.11 6.98
C ASP A 146 -0.95 -9.04 7.56
N GLY A 147 0.25 -8.92 7.00
CA GLY A 147 1.25 -7.96 7.43
C GLY A 147 0.83 -6.50 7.21
N ALA A 148 0.04 -6.23 6.18
CA ALA A 148 -0.51 -4.90 5.91
C ALA A 148 -1.61 -4.47 6.91
N ARG A 149 -2.20 -5.41 7.69
CA ARG A 149 -3.18 -5.12 8.75
C ARG A 149 -4.34 -4.22 8.29
N GLY A 150 -4.82 -4.42 7.07
CA GLY A 150 -5.90 -3.64 6.47
C GLY A 150 -5.46 -2.38 5.72
N ALA A 151 -4.19 -2.00 5.72
CA ALA A 151 -3.68 -0.84 4.98
C ALA A 151 -3.85 -0.98 3.46
N LEU A 152 -3.93 -2.21 2.93
CA LEU A 152 -4.22 -2.49 1.51
C LEU A 152 -5.60 -2.01 1.05
N GLU A 153 -6.51 -1.70 1.97
CA GLU A 153 -7.79 -1.10 1.61
C GLU A 153 -7.66 0.39 1.25
N ALA A 154 -6.58 1.04 1.70
CA ALA A 154 -6.25 2.43 1.37
C ALA A 154 -5.23 2.54 0.23
N VAL A 155 -4.53 1.46 -0.12
CA VAL A 155 -3.45 1.43 -1.12
C VAL A 155 -3.84 0.49 -2.26
N ARG A 156 -3.90 1.04 -3.48
CA ARG A 156 -4.17 0.25 -4.68
C ARG A 156 -2.88 -0.36 -5.21
N LEU A 157 -2.87 -1.68 -5.35
CA LEU A 157 -1.79 -2.42 -6.01
C LEU A 157 -1.97 -2.35 -7.53
N ILE A 158 -0.91 -2.04 -8.24
CA ILE A 158 -0.92 -1.83 -9.68
C ILE A 158 0.30 -2.52 -10.27
N ARG A 159 0.12 -3.27 -11.35
CA ARG A 159 1.24 -3.85 -12.10
C ARG A 159 1.99 -2.75 -12.82
N ALA A 160 3.29 -2.68 -12.60
CA ALA A 160 4.16 -1.78 -13.35
C ALA A 160 4.47 -2.39 -14.74
N PRO A 161 4.48 -1.59 -15.81
CA PRO A 161 5.12 -2.00 -17.05
C PRO A 161 6.64 -2.12 -16.85
N ALA A 162 7.37 -2.53 -17.89
CA ALA A 162 8.83 -2.62 -17.84
C ALA A 162 9.43 -1.31 -17.28
N LEU A 163 10.09 -1.40 -16.13
CA LEU A 163 10.45 -0.25 -15.29
C LEU A 163 11.31 0.79 -16.02
N GLY A 164 12.31 0.32 -16.79
CA GLY A 164 13.18 1.22 -17.55
C GLY A 164 12.45 2.07 -18.59
N GLY A 165 11.43 1.52 -19.25
CA GLY A 165 10.56 2.24 -20.18
C GLY A 165 9.60 3.18 -19.43
N LEU A 166 9.02 2.72 -18.34
CA LEU A 166 8.13 3.52 -17.50
C LEU A 166 8.83 4.78 -16.99
N LEU A 167 10.00 4.65 -16.38
CA LEU A 167 10.75 5.79 -15.82
C LEU A 167 11.04 6.83 -16.89
N LYS A 168 11.47 6.41 -18.10
CA LYS A 168 11.70 7.33 -19.22
C LYS A 168 10.43 8.07 -19.66
N LEU A 169 9.28 7.41 -19.63
CA LEU A 169 8.00 8.00 -20.03
C LEU A 169 7.46 9.02 -19.02
N ILE A 170 7.70 8.81 -17.72
CA ILE A 170 7.19 9.68 -16.66
C ILE A 170 8.15 10.82 -16.30
N GLU A 171 9.43 10.75 -16.70
CA GLU A 171 10.46 11.75 -16.41
C GLU A 171 10.01 13.21 -16.68
N PRO A 172 9.36 13.54 -17.80
CA PRO A 172 8.94 14.92 -18.06
C PRO A 172 7.87 15.45 -17.09
N THR A 173 7.09 14.54 -16.49
CA THR A 173 5.92 14.90 -15.67
C THR A 173 6.06 14.55 -14.20
N SER A 174 7.14 13.86 -13.84
CA SER A 174 7.36 13.38 -12.48
C SER A 174 8.79 13.57 -12.03
N VAL A 175 8.96 13.80 -10.74
CA VAL A 175 10.27 13.76 -10.07
C VAL A 175 10.47 12.35 -9.56
N VAL A 176 11.47 11.66 -10.08
CA VAL A 176 11.80 10.31 -9.65
C VAL A 176 12.81 10.36 -8.51
N ILE A 177 12.44 9.81 -7.37
CA ILE A 177 13.20 9.76 -6.14
C ILE A 177 13.54 8.32 -5.86
N GLY A 178 14.81 7.98 -5.86
CA GLY A 178 15.28 6.64 -5.51
C GLY A 178 15.96 6.62 -4.15
N PHE A 179 16.04 5.43 -3.60
CA PHE A 179 16.76 5.16 -2.36
C PHE A 179 18.03 4.35 -2.63
N SER A 180 19.10 4.67 -1.90
CA SER A 180 20.30 3.84 -1.85
C SER A 180 20.87 3.85 -0.43
N PRO A 181 21.34 2.70 0.09
CA PRO A 181 21.99 2.65 1.40
C PRO A 181 23.38 3.31 1.40
N LYS A 182 24.01 3.45 0.23
CA LYS A 182 25.43 3.90 0.11
C LYS A 182 25.60 5.18 -0.67
N LEU A 183 24.76 5.44 -1.66
CA LEU A 183 24.96 6.51 -2.64
C LEU A 183 23.89 7.59 -2.50
N GLY A 184 24.16 8.75 -3.04
CA GLY A 184 23.24 9.89 -3.07
C GLY A 184 23.43 10.87 -1.92
N ARG A 185 22.54 11.86 -1.86
CA ARG A 185 22.54 12.88 -0.81
C ARG A 185 21.88 12.33 0.45
N SER A 186 22.41 12.67 1.62
CA SER A 186 21.73 12.40 2.88
C SER A 186 20.35 13.05 2.90
N LEU A 187 19.37 12.38 3.47
CA LEU A 187 18.01 12.93 3.62
C LEU A 187 18.02 14.27 4.39
N ALA A 188 18.94 14.42 5.36
CA ALA A 188 19.10 15.66 6.12
C ALA A 188 19.67 16.82 5.28
N GLU A 189 20.45 16.52 4.25
CA GLU A 189 21.07 17.50 3.33
C GLU A 189 20.21 17.75 2.09
N ALA A 190 19.26 16.87 1.82
CA ALA A 190 18.37 17.00 0.68
C ALA A 190 17.33 18.10 0.96
N ALA A 191 17.37 19.16 0.16
CA ALA A 191 16.30 20.15 0.19
C ALA A 191 14.97 19.50 -0.16
N PRO A 192 13.85 19.98 0.39
CA PRO A 192 12.52 19.50 0.03
C PRO A 192 12.33 19.57 -1.48
N ILE A 193 11.97 18.44 -2.08
CA ILE A 193 11.74 18.35 -3.51
C ILE A 193 10.42 18.99 -3.85
N ARG A 194 10.48 20.15 -4.52
CA ARG A 194 9.31 20.86 -5.02
C ARG A 194 9.52 21.16 -6.49
N ALA A 195 8.84 20.41 -7.33
CA ALA A 195 8.80 20.71 -8.75
C ALA A 195 7.34 21.07 -9.13
N PRO A 196 7.01 22.36 -9.23
CA PRO A 196 5.66 22.78 -9.59
C PRO A 196 5.17 22.11 -10.87
N GLY A 197 3.98 21.52 -10.84
CA GLY A 197 3.40 20.82 -11.98
C GLY A 197 3.95 19.42 -12.25
N ARG A 198 4.89 18.91 -11.43
CA ARG A 198 5.37 17.52 -11.50
C ARG A 198 4.92 16.72 -10.27
N GLY A 199 4.55 15.46 -10.49
CA GLY A 199 4.24 14.54 -9.41
C GLY A 199 5.49 13.90 -8.81
N ASN A 200 5.39 13.32 -7.62
CA ASN A 200 6.48 12.57 -7.00
C ASN A 200 6.31 11.07 -7.27
N VAL A 201 7.39 10.44 -7.68
CA VAL A 201 7.49 8.98 -7.83
C VAL A 201 8.66 8.50 -6.98
N VAL A 202 8.38 7.62 -6.02
CA VAL A 202 9.38 7.03 -5.12
C VAL A 202 9.67 5.63 -5.59
N LEU A 203 10.91 5.35 -5.96
CA LEU A 203 11.40 4.03 -6.36
C LEU A 203 12.08 3.38 -5.15
N LEU A 204 11.51 2.29 -4.67
CA LEU A 204 11.99 1.50 -3.56
C LEU A 204 12.42 0.11 -4.03
N SER A 205 13.57 -0.32 -3.58
CA SER A 205 14.07 -1.67 -3.69
C SER A 205 14.77 -2.06 -2.39
N PRO A 206 14.70 -3.32 -1.93
CA PRO A 206 15.31 -3.76 -0.67
C PRO A 206 16.83 -3.49 -0.60
N GLN A 207 17.51 -3.59 -1.72
CA GLN A 207 18.96 -3.36 -1.82
C GLN A 207 19.33 -1.95 -2.29
N GLY A 208 18.34 -1.07 -2.48
CA GLY A 208 18.50 0.21 -3.13
C GLY A 208 18.33 0.14 -4.65
N VAL A 209 18.31 1.29 -5.29
CA VAL A 209 18.08 1.39 -6.74
C VAL A 209 19.23 0.76 -7.52
N ASP A 210 18.90 -0.15 -8.43
CA ASP A 210 19.86 -0.82 -9.30
C ASP A 210 20.68 0.17 -10.13
N ALA A 211 21.95 -0.16 -10.40
CA ALA A 211 22.89 0.68 -11.12
C ALA A 211 22.36 1.17 -12.48
N ASP A 212 21.65 0.31 -13.21
CA ASP A 212 21.05 0.61 -14.52
C ASP A 212 19.89 1.60 -14.46
N LEU A 213 19.24 1.70 -13.29
CA LEU A 213 18.14 2.60 -13.05
C LEU A 213 18.57 3.94 -12.42
N GLN A 214 19.74 3.99 -11.76
CA GLN A 214 20.25 5.20 -11.12
C GLN A 214 20.31 6.42 -12.06
N PRO A 215 20.72 6.31 -13.34
CA PRO A 215 20.72 7.44 -14.27
C PRO A 215 19.32 8.02 -14.58
N LYS A 216 18.27 7.25 -14.28
CA LYS A 216 16.85 7.65 -14.48
C LYS A 216 16.20 8.21 -13.22
N VAL A 217 16.95 8.25 -12.12
CA VAL A 217 16.52 8.79 -10.84
C VAL A 217 17.05 10.22 -10.72
N GLU A 218 16.16 11.19 -10.60
CA GLU A 218 16.54 12.61 -10.47
C GLU A 218 17.16 12.91 -9.11
N HIS A 219 16.64 12.29 -8.06
CA HIS A 219 17.14 12.43 -6.70
C HIS A 219 17.41 11.06 -6.06
N LEU A 220 18.69 10.74 -5.93
CA LEU A 220 19.11 9.56 -5.17
C LEU A 220 19.34 9.98 -3.71
N ILE A 221 18.53 9.41 -2.82
CA ILE A 221 18.54 9.71 -1.39
C ILE A 221 19.24 8.58 -0.63
N ARG A 222 20.23 8.98 0.16
CA ARG A 222 20.89 8.09 1.11
C ARG A 222 20.24 8.24 2.48
N LEU A 223 19.70 7.14 2.98
CA LEU A 223 19.24 7.06 4.37
C LEU A 223 20.39 6.67 5.29
N PRO A 224 20.44 7.19 6.52
CA PRO A 224 21.51 6.85 7.45
C PRO A 224 21.46 5.35 7.74
N ALA A 225 22.52 4.65 7.36
CA ALA A 225 22.79 3.33 7.89
C ALA A 225 23.45 3.49 9.26
N GLY A 226 22.92 2.81 10.29
CA GLY A 226 23.58 2.73 11.59
C GLY A 226 24.97 2.11 11.47
N LYS A 227 25.81 2.29 12.49
CA LYS A 227 27.07 1.54 12.60
C LYS A 227 26.71 0.09 12.97
N GLY A 228 27.01 -0.85 12.09
CA GLY A 228 26.75 -2.28 12.28
C GLY A 228 25.75 -2.85 11.26
N ASP A 229 25.34 -4.10 11.49
CA ASP A 229 24.45 -4.86 10.58
C ASP A 229 22.95 -4.45 10.67
N HIS A 230 22.65 -3.31 11.29
CA HIS A 230 21.29 -2.81 11.47
C HIS A 230 20.92 -1.87 10.31
N ALA A 231 20.68 -2.44 9.14
CA ALA A 231 20.12 -1.71 8.02
C ALA A 231 18.65 -1.37 8.30
N LEU A 232 18.20 -0.19 7.84
CA LEU A 232 16.79 0.14 7.84
C LEU A 232 16.04 -0.84 6.92
N THR A 233 14.88 -1.29 7.37
CA THR A 233 13.99 -2.09 6.51
C THR A 233 13.46 -1.24 5.35
N ALA A 234 12.96 -1.89 4.31
CA ALA A 234 12.28 -1.18 3.22
C ALA A 234 11.08 -0.35 3.70
N GLY A 235 10.38 -0.84 4.71
CA GLY A 235 9.27 -0.13 5.35
C GLY A 235 9.71 1.12 6.10
N ASP A 236 10.81 1.05 6.86
CA ASP A 236 11.39 2.21 7.56
C ASP A 236 11.87 3.26 6.55
N SER A 237 12.52 2.80 5.48
CA SER A 237 12.97 3.65 4.38
C SER A 237 11.81 4.37 3.70
N ALA A 238 10.73 3.64 3.40
CA ALA A 238 9.51 4.20 2.84
C ALA A 238 8.89 5.25 3.79
N ALA A 239 8.80 4.94 5.09
CA ALA A 239 8.23 5.86 6.07
C ALA A 239 9.01 7.17 6.16
N LEU A 240 10.35 7.10 6.19
CA LEU A 240 11.21 8.30 6.25
C LEU A 240 11.08 9.15 4.99
N ILE A 241 11.10 8.54 3.80
CA ILE A 241 10.98 9.27 2.53
C ILE A 241 9.59 9.89 2.40
N LEU A 242 8.55 9.15 2.68
CA LEU A 242 7.16 9.63 2.58
C LEU A 242 6.87 10.72 3.61
N HIS A 243 7.40 10.60 4.84
CA HIS A 243 7.32 11.67 5.84
C HIS A 243 8.01 12.94 5.33
N TRP A 244 9.24 12.82 4.85
CA TRP A 244 10.00 13.96 4.32
C TRP A 244 9.28 14.65 3.16
N LEU A 245 8.70 13.90 2.23
CA LEU A 245 7.88 14.44 1.14
C LEU A 245 6.62 15.12 1.65
N SER A 246 5.93 14.54 2.64
CA SER A 246 4.71 15.12 3.22
C SER A 246 4.98 16.42 3.96
N ALA A 247 6.11 16.53 4.66
CA ALA A 247 6.55 17.74 5.35
C ALA A 247 6.96 18.86 4.37
N SER A 248 7.31 18.48 3.13
CA SER A 248 7.75 19.40 2.08
C SER A 248 6.61 19.98 1.24
N GLY A 249 5.40 19.45 1.38
CA GLY A 249 4.19 19.90 0.66
C GLY A 249 3.66 21.25 1.12
N PRO A 250 2.75 21.91 0.36
CA PRO A 250 2.02 23.05 0.85
C PRO A 250 1.26 22.65 2.11
N ALA A 251 1.33 23.48 3.15
CA ALA A 251 0.55 23.24 4.37
C ALA A 251 -0.91 22.98 3.97
N LYS A 252 -1.44 21.79 4.27
CA LYS A 252 -2.85 21.51 4.05
C LYS A 252 -3.63 22.64 4.71
N PRO A 253 -4.64 23.24 4.04
CA PRO A 253 -5.49 24.21 4.68
C PRO A 253 -5.99 23.56 5.99
N LYS A 254 -5.82 24.23 7.11
CA LYS A 254 -6.32 23.73 8.40
C LYS A 254 -7.83 23.53 8.23
N GLU A 255 -8.26 22.29 8.09
CA GLU A 255 -9.67 21.94 8.21
C GLU A 255 -10.09 22.31 9.63
N GLY A 256 -10.72 23.44 9.81
CA GLY A 256 -11.19 23.81 11.14
C GLY A 256 -11.74 25.21 11.34
N THR A 257 -11.65 26.11 10.38
CA THR A 257 -12.19 27.48 10.58
C THR A 257 -13.49 27.79 9.82
N GLY A 258 -13.94 26.87 8.94
CA GLY A 258 -15.16 27.09 8.13
C GLY A 258 -16.49 26.86 8.88
N PHE A 259 -16.48 26.10 9.97
CA PHE A 259 -17.73 25.74 10.66
C PHE A 259 -18.25 26.86 11.59
N LEU A 260 -17.35 27.66 12.17
CA LEU A 260 -17.75 28.76 13.05
C LEU A 260 -18.08 30.07 12.30
N ALA A 261 -17.52 30.28 11.10
CA ALA A 261 -17.83 31.45 10.27
C ALA A 261 -19.25 31.41 9.68
N ARG A 262 -19.75 30.22 9.34
CA ARG A 262 -21.12 30.06 8.79
C ARG A 262 -22.23 30.27 9.83
N LYS A 263 -21.93 30.21 11.15
CA LYS A 263 -22.93 30.42 12.21
C LYS A 263 -23.13 31.88 12.52
N ARG A 264 -22.17 32.78 12.17
CA ARG A 264 -22.33 34.24 12.38
C ARG A 264 -23.04 34.95 11.22
N ALA A 265 -22.99 34.44 10.00
CA ALA A 265 -23.67 35.02 8.83
C ALA A 265 -25.18 34.70 8.77
N ARG A 266 -25.71 33.85 9.66
CA ARG A 266 -27.17 33.55 9.75
C ARG A 266 -27.90 34.28 10.89
N LYS A 267 -27.21 35.22 11.56
CA LYS A 267 -27.80 36.03 12.66
C LYS A 267 -27.62 37.54 12.44
N ALA A 268 -27.34 37.96 11.23
CA ALA A 268 -27.37 39.38 10.82
C ALA A 268 -28.47 39.59 9.77
#